data_ac4e61ad38d13b9f130ee2fa0fa88de3
#
_entry.id   ac4e61ad38d13b9f130ee2fa0fa88de3
#
_cell.length_a   1.000
_cell.length_b   1.000
_cell.length_c   1.000
_cell.angle_alpha   90.00
_cell.angle_beta   90.00
_cell.angle_gamma   90.00
#
_symmetry.space_group_name_H-M   'P 1'
#
loop_
_entity.id
_entity.type
_entity.pdbx_description
1 polymer ?
#
loop_
_entity_poly.entity_id
_entity_poly.type
_entity_poly.pdbx_seq_one_letter_code
_entity_poly.pdbx_strand_id
1 'polypeptide(L)'
;MDAVTSGLNTEIFSAEREWTVEGLPVLTAQVSLPEPVGSENRTTRRIRRYYRAQCRAFLRYCDRWLFPMAARACREALADSRPLPQLQAELSFRVTYNEGGFWSLYTQIREPAADGHILLRRWGDTWDLRRGYPVSLPSFFPHRRGWKRRLLTLAAQEIQRKETAGYARYLDGWRRRLRQQFNPI
;
A
#
# COMPACT_ATOMS: atom_id res chain seq x y z
N MET A 1 -0.75 -18.90 -32.95
CA MET A 1 -0.98 -19.53 -31.63
C MET A 1 -0.38 -18.61 -30.59
N ASP A 2 -1.19 -17.70 -30.09
CA ASP A 2 -0.74 -16.77 -29.03
C ASP A 2 -0.57 -17.58 -27.75
N ALA A 3 0.68 -17.65 -27.28
CA ALA A 3 0.97 -18.21 -25.97
C ALA A 3 0.18 -17.39 -24.95
N VAL A 4 -0.82 -18.01 -24.37
CA VAL A 4 -1.51 -17.46 -23.19
C VAL A 4 -0.43 -17.11 -22.19
N THR A 5 -0.14 -15.83 -22.06
CA THR A 5 0.88 -15.37 -21.13
C THR A 5 0.33 -15.67 -19.74
N SER A 6 0.81 -16.75 -19.15
CA SER A 6 0.46 -17.13 -17.78
C SER A 6 0.76 -15.97 -16.85
N GLY A 7 -0.05 -15.82 -15.82
CA GLY A 7 0.17 -14.79 -14.81
C GLY A 7 1.54 -14.93 -14.11
N LEU A 8 1.93 -13.92 -13.37
CA LEU A 8 3.17 -13.93 -12.58
C LEU A 8 2.96 -14.76 -11.30
N ASN A 9 3.73 -15.82 -11.14
CA ASN A 9 3.75 -16.57 -9.89
C ASN A 9 4.50 -15.77 -8.81
N THR A 10 3.89 -15.66 -7.64
CA THR A 10 4.47 -14.90 -6.53
C THR A 10 4.32 -15.67 -5.22
N GLU A 11 5.36 -15.60 -4.42
CA GLU A 11 5.35 -15.95 -3.00
C GLU A 11 5.32 -14.69 -2.15
N ILE A 12 5.29 -14.85 -0.83
CA ILE A 12 5.32 -13.75 0.12
C ILE A 12 6.75 -13.60 0.63
N PHE A 13 7.36 -12.45 0.39
CA PHE A 13 8.52 -12.00 1.13
C PHE A 13 8.06 -11.38 2.43
N SER A 14 8.51 -11.91 3.55
CA SER A 14 8.21 -11.40 4.88
C SER A 14 9.46 -10.83 5.54
N ALA A 15 9.29 -9.75 6.29
CA ALA A 15 10.29 -9.20 7.18
C ALA A 15 9.60 -8.61 8.41
N GLU A 16 10.26 -8.71 9.55
CA GLU A 16 9.79 -8.13 10.81
C GLU A 16 10.94 -7.38 11.46
N ARG A 17 10.61 -6.28 12.13
CA ARG A 17 11.58 -5.53 12.93
C ARG A 17 10.91 -4.94 14.15
N GLU A 18 11.59 -5.04 15.27
CA GLU A 18 11.18 -4.50 16.55
C GLU A 18 12.13 -3.37 16.98
N TRP A 19 11.57 -2.36 17.62
CA TRP A 19 12.32 -1.27 18.27
C TRP A 19 11.99 -1.24 19.74
N THR A 20 13.02 -1.08 20.55
CA THR A 20 12.94 -1.11 22.01
C THR A 20 13.41 0.20 22.63
N VAL A 21 12.88 0.53 23.79
CA VAL A 21 13.34 1.59 24.69
C VAL A 21 13.63 0.94 26.04
N GLU A 22 14.87 1.03 26.52
CA GLU A 22 15.29 0.40 27.78
C GLU A 22 14.96 -1.11 27.86
N GLY A 23 15.10 -1.80 26.71
CA GLY A 23 14.78 -3.23 26.60
C GLY A 23 13.28 -3.56 26.44
N LEU A 24 12.41 -2.57 26.50
CA LEU A 24 10.96 -2.75 26.35
C LEU A 24 10.55 -2.55 24.88
N PRO A 25 9.80 -3.48 24.25
CA PRO A 25 9.33 -3.32 22.88
C PRO A 25 8.27 -2.21 22.81
N VAL A 26 8.49 -1.23 21.93
CA VAL A 26 7.60 -0.06 21.78
C VAL A 26 7.00 0.05 20.39
N LEU A 27 7.66 -0.53 19.38
CA LEU A 27 7.17 -0.54 18.00
C LEU A 27 7.56 -1.86 17.33
N THR A 28 6.62 -2.49 16.66
CA THR A 28 6.85 -3.64 15.77
C THR A 28 6.39 -3.28 14.36
N ALA A 29 7.24 -3.52 13.37
CA ALA A 29 6.88 -3.38 11.96
C ALA A 29 6.89 -4.74 11.27
N GLN A 30 5.77 -5.08 10.65
CA GLN A 30 5.60 -6.29 9.84
C GLN A 30 5.51 -5.94 8.36
N VAL A 31 6.23 -6.68 7.54
CA VAL A 31 6.27 -6.50 6.09
C VAL A 31 5.89 -7.80 5.42
N SER A 32 4.90 -7.74 4.54
CA SER A 32 4.52 -8.81 3.63
C SER A 32 4.43 -8.22 2.22
N LEU A 33 5.36 -8.58 1.33
CA LEU A 33 5.45 -8.05 -0.03
C LEU A 33 5.58 -9.17 -1.06
N PRO A 34 5.21 -8.94 -2.33
CA PRO A 34 5.28 -9.98 -3.34
C PRO A 34 6.73 -10.26 -3.74
N GLU A 35 7.08 -11.52 -3.80
CA GLU A 35 8.34 -12.04 -4.32
C GLU A 35 8.05 -12.88 -5.57
N PRO A 36 8.39 -12.41 -6.78
CA PRO A 36 8.26 -13.21 -7.99
C PRO A 36 9.07 -14.49 -7.91
N VAL A 37 8.44 -15.63 -8.26
CA VAL A 37 9.08 -16.95 -8.31
C VAL A 37 9.05 -17.53 -9.72
N GLY A 38 9.88 -18.56 -9.98
CA GLY A 38 10.02 -19.20 -11.28
C GLY A 38 11.23 -18.68 -12.05
N SER A 39 11.11 -18.57 -13.39
CA SER A 39 12.25 -18.19 -14.23
C SER A 39 12.76 -16.79 -13.92
N GLU A 40 14.04 -16.68 -13.61
CA GLU A 40 14.67 -15.41 -13.35
C GLU A 40 14.99 -14.67 -14.66
N ASN A 41 14.19 -13.64 -14.93
CA ASN A 41 14.35 -12.78 -16.08
C ASN A 41 14.47 -11.29 -15.66
N ARG A 42 14.66 -10.41 -16.65
CA ARG A 42 14.81 -8.96 -16.40
C ARG A 42 13.59 -8.36 -15.68
N THR A 43 12.38 -8.83 -16.00
CA THR A 43 11.13 -8.35 -15.42
C THR A 43 11.00 -8.76 -13.96
N THR A 44 11.19 -10.05 -13.64
CA THR A 44 11.10 -10.56 -12.26
C THR A 44 12.15 -9.92 -11.35
N ARG A 45 13.40 -9.74 -11.84
CA ARG A 45 14.45 -9.03 -11.09
C ARG A 45 14.10 -7.56 -10.81
N ARG A 46 13.45 -6.87 -11.77
CA ARG A 46 13.02 -5.48 -11.60
C ARG A 46 11.88 -5.36 -10.59
N ILE A 47 10.87 -6.23 -10.66
CA ILE A 47 9.76 -6.29 -9.71
C ILE A 47 10.29 -6.55 -8.31
N ARG A 48 11.14 -7.57 -8.14
CA ARG A 48 11.79 -7.90 -6.85
C ARG A 48 12.54 -6.70 -6.28
N ARG A 49 13.38 -6.04 -7.09
CA ARG A 49 14.14 -4.85 -6.66
C ARG A 49 13.21 -3.72 -6.20
N TYR A 50 12.11 -3.51 -6.91
CA TYR A 50 11.13 -2.47 -6.60
C TYR A 50 10.48 -2.71 -5.23
N TYR A 51 9.93 -3.91 -4.98
CA TYR A 51 9.29 -4.20 -3.69
C TYR A 51 10.29 -4.31 -2.53
N ARG A 52 11.49 -4.80 -2.77
CA ARG A 52 12.58 -4.72 -1.76
C ARG A 52 12.97 -3.28 -1.44
N ALA A 53 12.91 -2.37 -2.40
CA ALA A 53 13.11 -0.94 -2.14
C ALA A 53 11.97 -0.33 -1.34
N GLN A 54 10.72 -0.71 -1.58
CA GLN A 54 9.57 -0.31 -0.75
C GLN A 54 9.71 -0.80 0.70
N CYS A 55 10.11 -2.06 0.91
CA CYS A 55 10.40 -2.58 2.24
C CYS A 55 11.43 -1.71 2.98
N ARG A 56 12.58 -1.44 2.34
CA ARG A 56 13.61 -0.58 2.94
C ARG A 56 13.12 0.84 3.21
N ALA A 57 12.29 1.40 2.32
CA ALA A 57 11.72 2.73 2.52
C ALA A 57 10.76 2.76 3.72
N PHE A 58 9.92 1.74 3.85
CA PHE A 58 9.00 1.59 4.97
C PHE A 58 9.74 1.44 6.30
N LEU A 59 10.76 0.57 6.38
CA LEU A 59 11.53 0.42 7.61
C LEU A 59 12.27 1.71 7.99
N ARG A 60 12.83 2.46 7.01
CA ARG A 60 13.40 3.79 7.28
C ARG A 60 12.36 4.80 7.75
N TYR A 61 11.13 4.71 7.24
CA TYR A 61 10.02 5.52 7.72
C TYR A 61 9.69 5.19 9.18
N CYS A 62 9.66 3.90 9.55
CA CYS A 62 9.48 3.47 10.93
C CYS A 62 10.62 4.00 11.83
N ASP A 63 11.88 3.89 11.40
CA ASP A 63 13.03 4.43 12.13
C ASP A 63 12.91 5.94 12.40
N ARG A 64 12.52 6.69 11.37
CA ARG A 64 12.58 8.15 11.39
C ARG A 64 11.37 8.81 12.04
N TRP A 65 10.19 8.19 11.92
CA TRP A 65 8.94 8.82 12.30
C TRP A 65 8.16 8.05 13.38
N LEU A 66 7.97 6.74 13.21
CA LEU A 66 7.14 5.97 14.12
C LEU A 66 7.87 5.63 15.42
N PHE A 67 9.14 5.29 15.34
CA PHE A 67 9.92 4.96 16.56
C PHE A 67 10.08 6.15 17.51
N PRO A 68 10.45 7.38 17.07
CA PRO A 68 10.48 8.53 17.98
C PRO A 68 9.13 8.82 18.65
N MET A 69 8.02 8.63 17.91
CA MET A 69 6.66 8.77 18.46
C MET A 69 6.38 7.69 19.52
N ALA A 70 6.69 6.43 19.22
CA ALA A 70 6.53 5.31 20.14
C ALA A 70 7.39 5.46 21.40
N ALA A 71 8.66 5.87 21.23
CA ALA A 71 9.59 6.09 22.33
C ALA A 71 9.14 7.24 23.25
N ARG A 72 8.55 8.29 22.67
CA ARG A 72 7.96 9.38 23.46
C ARG A 72 6.75 8.90 24.26
N ALA A 73 5.82 8.21 23.63
CA ALA A 73 4.63 7.68 24.28
C ALA A 73 4.98 6.68 25.40
N CYS A 74 6.03 5.87 25.20
CA CYS A 74 6.56 4.96 26.22
C CYS A 74 7.07 5.73 27.45
N ARG A 75 7.92 6.75 27.27
CA ARG A 75 8.44 7.57 28.39
C ARG A 75 7.33 8.29 29.15
N GLU A 76 6.35 8.85 28.46
CA GLU A 76 5.18 9.49 29.08
C GLU A 76 4.35 8.46 29.88
N ALA A 77 4.15 7.25 29.36
CA ALA A 77 3.45 6.19 30.08
C ALA A 77 4.19 5.72 31.33
N LEU A 78 5.52 5.59 31.25
CA LEU A 78 6.37 5.25 32.42
C LEU A 78 6.30 6.33 33.52
N ALA A 79 6.40 7.60 33.14
CA ALA A 79 6.31 8.71 34.08
C ALA A 79 4.96 8.77 34.81
N ASP A 80 3.88 8.43 34.10
CA ASP A 80 2.50 8.45 34.61
C ASP A 80 2.06 7.11 35.21
N SER A 81 2.94 6.11 35.31
CA SER A 81 2.61 4.74 35.76
C SER A 81 1.43 4.12 34.99
N ARG A 82 1.32 4.43 33.68
CA ARG A 82 0.31 3.88 32.76
C ARG A 82 0.83 2.65 32.03
N PRO A 83 -0.08 1.78 31.51
CA PRO A 83 0.31 0.68 30.64
C PRO A 83 1.12 1.15 29.41
N LEU A 84 2.17 0.42 29.08
CA LEU A 84 3.04 0.75 27.95
C LEU A 84 2.33 0.53 26.62
N PRO A 85 2.29 1.53 25.74
CA PRO A 85 1.73 1.36 24.41
C PRO A 85 2.70 0.54 23.54
N GLN A 86 2.21 -0.53 22.93
CA GLN A 86 2.92 -1.26 21.90
C GLN A 86 2.33 -0.88 20.53
N LEU A 87 3.07 -0.13 19.76
CA LEU A 87 2.65 0.31 18.44
C LEU A 87 2.97 -0.75 17.38
N GLN A 88 2.06 -0.94 16.44
CA GLN A 88 2.24 -1.87 15.32
C GLN A 88 2.08 -1.13 14.00
N ALA A 89 3.02 -1.34 13.09
CA ALA A 89 2.97 -0.86 11.73
C ALA A 89 3.08 -2.03 10.76
N GLU A 90 2.28 -2.01 9.70
CA GLU A 90 2.21 -3.09 8.73
C GLU A 90 2.36 -2.54 7.31
N LEU A 91 3.19 -3.20 6.50
CA LEU A 91 3.24 -3.03 5.06
C LEU A 91 2.83 -4.34 4.41
N SER A 92 1.69 -4.35 3.74
CA SER A 92 1.13 -5.53 3.09
C SER A 92 0.67 -5.26 1.67
N PHE A 93 0.31 -6.32 0.92
CA PHE A 93 -0.16 -6.21 -0.46
C PHE A 93 -1.33 -7.15 -0.73
N ARG A 94 -2.03 -6.86 -1.84
CA ARG A 94 -3.02 -7.78 -2.40
C ARG A 94 -2.99 -7.69 -3.92
N VAL A 95 -2.84 -8.84 -4.58
CA VAL A 95 -2.98 -8.96 -6.04
C VAL A 95 -4.45 -8.80 -6.41
N THR A 96 -4.72 -7.96 -7.40
CA THR A 96 -6.07 -7.64 -7.89
C THR A 96 -6.31 -8.11 -9.31
N TYR A 97 -5.24 -8.33 -10.08
CA TYR A 97 -5.30 -8.84 -11.45
C TYR A 97 -3.99 -9.52 -11.84
N ASN A 98 -4.07 -10.64 -12.56
CA ASN A 98 -2.87 -11.40 -12.94
C ASN A 98 -3.11 -12.23 -14.23
N GLU A 99 -3.43 -11.57 -15.32
CA GLU A 99 -3.77 -12.20 -16.60
C GLU A 99 -3.29 -11.35 -17.79
N GLY A 100 -3.24 -11.96 -18.98
CA GLY A 100 -3.00 -11.25 -20.24
C GLY A 100 -1.65 -10.53 -20.34
N GLY A 101 -0.68 -10.91 -19.51
CA GLY A 101 0.62 -10.22 -19.44
C GLY A 101 0.63 -8.97 -18.58
N PHE A 102 -0.44 -8.73 -17.81
CA PHE A 102 -0.51 -7.68 -16.81
C PHE A 102 -0.62 -8.25 -15.41
N TRP A 103 0.05 -7.61 -14.48
CA TRP A 103 -0.02 -7.95 -13.07
C TRP A 103 -0.27 -6.70 -12.25
N SER A 104 -1.43 -6.65 -11.57
CA SER A 104 -1.85 -5.52 -10.77
C SER A 104 -2.02 -5.91 -9.32
N LEU A 105 -1.61 -5.03 -8.44
CA LEU A 105 -1.80 -5.17 -7.00
C LEU A 105 -1.98 -3.79 -6.36
N TYR A 106 -2.46 -3.79 -5.15
CA TYR A 106 -2.26 -2.65 -4.28
C TYR A 106 -1.35 -3.03 -3.11
N THR A 107 -0.57 -2.07 -2.69
CA THR A 107 0.20 -2.10 -1.44
C THR A 107 -0.49 -1.20 -0.44
N GLN A 108 -0.47 -1.57 0.83
CA GLN A 108 -1.03 -0.75 1.90
C GLN A 108 -0.07 -0.65 3.08
N ILE A 109 -0.07 0.53 3.70
CA ILE A 109 0.50 0.74 5.02
C ILE A 109 -0.64 0.93 6.00
N ARG A 110 -0.57 0.20 7.10
CA ARG A 110 -1.41 0.37 8.28
C ARG A 110 -0.51 0.80 9.43
N GLU A 111 -0.77 1.95 10.02
CA GLU A 111 0.10 2.50 11.06
C GLU A 111 -0.69 3.27 12.12
N PRO A 112 -0.18 3.37 13.35
CA PRO A 112 -0.79 4.19 14.38
C PRO A 112 -0.57 5.68 14.11
N ALA A 113 -1.60 6.47 14.33
CA ALA A 113 -1.52 7.93 14.37
C ALA A 113 -1.28 8.43 15.80
N ALA A 114 -0.81 9.66 15.93
CA ALA A 114 -0.53 10.28 17.23
C ALA A 114 -1.78 10.43 18.13
N ASP A 115 -2.97 10.45 17.55
CA ASP A 115 -4.26 10.53 18.22
C ASP A 115 -4.86 9.16 18.59
N GLY A 116 -4.11 8.07 18.38
CA GLY A 116 -4.53 6.70 18.66
C GLY A 116 -5.37 6.03 17.56
N HIS A 117 -5.72 6.76 16.50
CA HIS A 117 -6.38 6.16 15.34
C HIS A 117 -5.40 5.35 14.50
N ILE A 118 -5.95 4.45 13.66
CA ILE A 118 -5.17 3.73 12.67
C ILE A 118 -5.28 4.45 11.32
N LEU A 119 -4.14 4.86 10.79
CA LEU A 119 -4.04 5.37 9.43
C LEU A 119 -3.87 4.22 8.45
N LEU A 120 -4.62 4.27 7.36
CA LEU A 120 -4.52 3.33 6.26
C LEU A 120 -4.21 4.08 4.97
N ARG A 121 -3.04 3.81 4.39
CA ARG A 121 -2.63 4.35 3.08
C ARG A 121 -2.53 3.22 2.08
N ARG A 122 -3.05 3.43 0.86
CA ARG A 122 -3.01 2.47 -0.25
C ARG A 122 -2.53 3.13 -1.52
N TRP A 123 -1.76 2.37 -2.31
CA TRP A 123 -1.40 2.74 -3.67
C TRP A 123 -1.38 1.49 -4.54
N GLY A 124 -1.70 1.65 -5.81
CA GLY A 124 -1.77 0.56 -6.78
C GLY A 124 -0.64 0.61 -7.78
N ASP A 125 -0.10 -0.56 -8.10
CA ASP A 125 0.86 -0.76 -9.19
C ASP A 125 0.26 -1.73 -10.22
N THR A 126 0.46 -1.45 -11.50
CA THR A 126 0.19 -2.39 -12.58
C THR A 126 1.46 -2.55 -13.40
N TRP A 127 1.90 -3.78 -13.58
CA TRP A 127 3.08 -4.13 -14.34
C TRP A 127 2.70 -4.72 -15.70
N ASP A 128 3.32 -4.24 -16.77
CA ASP A 128 3.37 -4.92 -18.05
C ASP A 128 4.49 -5.98 -17.96
N LEU A 129 4.13 -7.24 -17.85
CA LEU A 129 5.07 -8.34 -17.66
C LEU A 129 5.96 -8.60 -18.90
N ARG A 130 5.48 -8.21 -20.10
CA ARG A 130 6.24 -8.36 -21.34
C ARG A 130 7.35 -7.31 -21.42
N ARG A 131 7.03 -6.07 -21.05
CA ARG A 131 7.98 -4.95 -21.07
C ARG A 131 8.81 -4.85 -19.79
N GLY A 132 8.30 -5.36 -18.67
CA GLY A 132 8.93 -5.31 -17.37
C GLY A 132 8.96 -3.92 -16.74
N TYR A 133 7.93 -3.13 -16.98
CA TYR A 133 7.77 -1.78 -16.42
C TYR A 133 6.37 -1.57 -15.84
N PRO A 134 6.24 -0.71 -14.82
CA PRO A 134 4.92 -0.31 -14.35
C PRO A 134 4.19 0.49 -15.42
N VAL A 135 2.89 0.25 -15.53
CA VAL A 135 2.01 0.94 -16.47
C VAL A 135 1.44 2.17 -15.77
N SER A 136 1.58 3.33 -16.39
CA SER A 136 1.01 4.55 -15.86
C SER A 136 -0.51 4.58 -15.99
N LEU A 137 -1.22 5.11 -15.00
CA LEU A 137 -2.67 5.18 -14.99
C LEU A 137 -3.29 5.85 -16.25
N PRO A 138 -2.70 6.93 -16.83
CA PRO A 138 -3.19 7.50 -18.10
C PRO A 138 -3.20 6.54 -19.27
N SER A 139 -2.33 5.51 -19.26
CA SER A 139 -2.22 4.54 -20.37
C SER A 139 -3.42 3.61 -20.52
N PHE A 140 -4.26 3.52 -19.47
CA PHE A 140 -5.51 2.76 -19.51
C PHE A 140 -6.67 3.50 -20.19
N PHE A 141 -6.47 4.76 -20.58
CA PHE A 141 -7.50 5.57 -21.22
C PHE A 141 -7.18 5.80 -22.68
N PRO A 142 -8.15 5.56 -23.59
CA PRO A 142 -7.95 5.72 -25.04
C PRO A 142 -7.45 7.11 -25.44
N HIS A 143 -7.92 8.12 -24.71
CA HIS A 143 -7.51 9.49 -24.90
C HIS A 143 -6.84 10.03 -23.65
N ARG A 144 -5.55 10.39 -23.74
CA ARG A 144 -4.79 10.97 -22.62
C ARG A 144 -5.36 12.30 -22.11
N ARG A 145 -6.09 13.04 -22.97
CA ARG A 145 -6.79 14.25 -22.54
C ARG A 145 -8.06 13.88 -21.77
N GLY A 146 -8.23 14.49 -20.58
CA GLY A 146 -9.43 14.32 -19.76
C GLY A 146 -9.52 13.00 -18.97
N TRP A 147 -8.47 12.15 -18.97
CA TRP A 147 -8.47 10.89 -18.22
C TRP A 147 -8.75 11.09 -16.73
N LYS A 148 -8.22 12.17 -16.09
CA LYS A 148 -8.50 12.49 -14.69
C LYS A 148 -9.99 12.70 -14.42
N ARG A 149 -10.67 13.47 -15.30
CA ARG A 149 -12.11 13.70 -15.19
C ARG A 149 -12.91 12.39 -15.36
N ARG A 150 -12.52 11.55 -16.32
CA ARG A 150 -13.16 10.25 -16.54
C ARG A 150 -12.95 9.32 -15.33
N LEU A 151 -11.74 9.27 -14.78
CA LEU A 151 -11.45 8.48 -13.59
C LEU A 151 -12.24 8.96 -12.37
N LEU A 152 -12.36 10.28 -12.17
CA LEU A 152 -13.23 10.86 -11.13
C LEU A 152 -14.69 10.45 -11.30
N THR A 153 -15.20 10.45 -12.54
CA THR A 153 -16.57 10.01 -12.83
C THR A 153 -16.77 8.54 -12.48
N LEU A 154 -15.83 7.66 -12.90
CA LEU A 154 -15.88 6.23 -12.59
C LEU A 154 -15.78 5.98 -11.07
N ALA A 155 -14.91 6.68 -10.37
CA ALA A 155 -14.79 6.58 -8.92
C ALA A 155 -16.09 7.03 -8.21
N ALA A 156 -16.70 8.12 -8.67
CA ALA A 156 -17.97 8.60 -8.12
C ALA A 156 -19.13 7.62 -8.37
N GLN A 157 -19.16 6.99 -9.54
CA GLN A 157 -20.16 5.96 -9.87
C GLN A 157 -19.99 4.72 -8.97
N GLU A 158 -18.76 4.26 -8.77
CA GLU A 158 -18.48 3.09 -7.93
C GLU A 158 -18.81 3.35 -6.46
N ILE A 159 -18.49 4.53 -5.93
CA ILE A 159 -18.88 4.95 -4.57
C ILE A 159 -20.39 4.92 -4.45
N GLN A 160 -21.12 5.54 -5.38
CA GLN A 160 -22.58 5.57 -5.38
C GLN A 160 -23.17 4.16 -5.44
N ARG A 161 -22.62 3.30 -6.29
CA ARG A 161 -23.05 1.90 -6.39
C ARG A 161 -22.89 1.14 -5.06
N LYS A 162 -21.77 1.33 -4.37
CA LYS A 162 -21.51 0.70 -3.08
C LYS A 162 -22.42 1.22 -1.97
N GLU A 163 -22.70 2.53 -1.96
CA GLU A 163 -23.66 3.13 -1.02
C GLU A 163 -25.07 2.57 -1.23
N THR A 164 -25.55 2.54 -2.48
CA THR A 164 -26.87 2.03 -2.83
C THR A 164 -27.03 0.54 -2.50
N ALA A 165 -25.97 -0.24 -2.67
CA ALA A 165 -25.95 -1.66 -2.35
C ALA A 165 -25.72 -1.96 -0.86
N GLY A 166 -25.53 -0.94 -0.01
CA GLY A 166 -25.29 -1.09 1.42
C GLY A 166 -23.91 -1.63 1.79
N TYR A 167 -22.97 -1.75 0.84
CA TYR A 167 -21.62 -2.28 1.10
C TYR A 167 -20.69 -1.30 1.81
N ALA A 168 -20.98 0.00 1.75
CA ALA A 168 -20.17 1.02 2.41
C ALA A 168 -21.01 2.25 2.73
N ARG A 169 -20.64 2.92 3.81
CA ARG A 169 -21.18 4.23 4.17
C ARG A 169 -20.07 5.25 4.07
N TYR A 170 -20.25 6.25 3.23
CA TYR A 170 -19.25 7.30 3.03
C TYR A 170 -19.67 8.57 3.78
N LEU A 171 -18.69 9.40 4.13
CA LEU A 171 -18.94 10.67 4.83
C LEU A 171 -19.75 11.63 3.94
N ASP A 172 -20.62 12.40 4.54
CA ASP A 172 -21.36 13.45 3.86
C ASP A 172 -20.41 14.41 3.13
N GLY A 173 -20.79 14.79 1.91
CA GLY A 173 -19.97 15.66 1.07
C GLY A 173 -18.75 14.97 0.43
N TRP A 174 -18.69 13.63 0.40
CA TRP A 174 -17.60 12.87 -0.22
C TRP A 174 -17.31 13.27 -1.68
N ARG A 175 -18.33 13.65 -2.47
CA ARG A 175 -18.16 14.10 -3.87
C ARG A 175 -17.28 15.35 -3.96
N ARG A 176 -17.45 16.30 -3.05
CA ARG A 176 -16.61 17.52 -2.98
C ARG A 176 -15.19 17.15 -2.57
N ARG A 177 -15.03 16.33 -1.54
CA ARG A 177 -13.72 15.85 -1.06
C ARG A 177 -12.98 15.06 -2.13
N LEU A 178 -13.66 14.17 -2.86
CA LEU A 178 -13.08 13.42 -3.97
C LEU A 178 -12.50 14.36 -5.03
N ARG A 179 -13.23 15.42 -5.42
CA ARG A 179 -12.74 16.39 -6.41
C ARG A 179 -11.54 17.21 -5.91
N GLN A 180 -11.54 17.58 -4.64
CA GLN A 180 -10.50 18.43 -4.04
C GLN A 180 -9.21 17.66 -3.75
N GLN A 181 -9.32 16.40 -3.30
CA GLN A 181 -8.20 15.59 -2.84
C GLN A 181 -7.71 14.58 -3.87
N PHE A 182 -8.43 14.43 -4.98
CA PHE A 182 -8.06 13.48 -6.02
C PHE A 182 -6.80 13.96 -6.74
N ASN A 183 -5.68 13.39 -6.34
CA ASN A 183 -4.40 13.59 -7.01
C ASN A 183 -3.85 12.24 -7.49
N PRO A 184 -4.30 11.74 -8.65
CA PRO A 184 -3.74 10.53 -9.22
C PRO A 184 -2.32 10.82 -9.71
N ILE A 185 -1.37 10.11 -9.16
CA ILE A 185 0.05 10.12 -9.55
C ILE A 185 0.22 9.41 -10.88
#